data_967ba41b093f674ec9017e282429e078
#
_entry.id   967ba41b093f674ec9017e282429e078
#
_cell.length_a   1.000
_cell.length_b   1.000
_cell.length_c   1.000
_cell.angle_alpha   90.00
_cell.angle_beta   90.00
_cell.angle_gamma   90.00
#
_symmetry.space_group_name_H-M   'P 1'
#
loop_
_entity.id
_entity.type
_entity.pdbx_description
1 polymer ?
#
loop_
_entity_poly.entity_id
_entity_poly.type
_entity_poly.pdbx_seq_one_letter_code
_entity_poly.pdbx_strand_id
1 'polypeptide(L)'
;DVCEFRRVLEKSACLLLSEKGVPADERRQFEEILATMESADEKTLPALDRDFHTMLLRATGNSLMVTVLDAIAEVYQKWIDIVIRKTGKDEKNRLQAYHKGIYTSLAEADTDLALRFVDDHYDLIEEMLEL
;
A
#
# COMPACT_ATOMS: atom_id res chain seq x y z
N ASP A 1 -4.91 15.57 0.85
CA ASP A 1 -3.52 15.91 0.52
C ASP A 1 -2.59 14.71 0.56
N VAL A 2 -2.33 14.14 1.74
CA VAL A 2 -1.49 12.93 1.83
C VAL A 2 -2.16 11.77 1.14
N CYS A 3 -3.45 11.57 1.37
CA CYS A 3 -4.23 10.51 0.75
C CYS A 3 -4.23 10.62 -0.78
N GLU A 4 -4.50 11.81 -1.29
CA GLU A 4 -4.50 12.07 -2.72
C GLU A 4 -3.12 11.81 -3.34
N PHE A 5 -2.07 12.31 -2.69
CA PHE A 5 -0.70 12.11 -3.18
C PHE A 5 -0.32 10.63 -3.22
N ARG A 6 -0.62 9.90 -2.15
CA ARG A 6 -0.34 8.47 -2.08
C ARG A 6 -1.10 7.69 -3.14
N ARG A 7 -2.37 8.02 -3.35
CA ARG A 7 -3.20 7.37 -4.38
C ARG A 7 -2.55 7.51 -5.75
N VAL A 8 -2.17 8.73 -6.13
CA VAL A 8 -1.54 8.99 -7.43
C VAL A 8 -0.20 8.26 -7.56
N LEU A 9 0.61 8.32 -6.53
CA LEU A 9 1.94 7.70 -6.53
C LEU A 9 1.86 6.19 -6.66
N GLU A 10 0.96 5.56 -5.90
CA GLU A 10 0.82 4.11 -5.93
C GLU A 10 0.16 3.59 -7.21
N LYS A 11 -0.77 4.34 -7.79
CA LYS A 11 -1.31 4.00 -9.10
C LYS A 11 -0.22 4.07 -10.17
N SER A 12 0.65 5.07 -10.10
CA SER A 12 1.79 5.17 -11.01
C SER A 12 2.74 3.98 -10.84
N ALA A 13 3.00 3.56 -9.60
CA ALA A 13 3.83 2.38 -9.34
C ALA A 13 3.19 1.12 -9.94
N CYS A 14 1.88 0.95 -9.80
CA CYS A 14 1.17 -0.18 -10.39
C CYS A 14 1.30 -0.22 -11.91
N LEU A 15 1.23 0.93 -12.57
CA LEU A 15 1.40 1.00 -14.03
C LEU A 15 2.81 0.56 -14.44
N LEU A 16 3.84 1.03 -13.72
CA LEU A 16 5.22 0.62 -14.01
C LEU A 16 5.44 -0.87 -13.77
N LEU A 17 4.90 -1.40 -12.66
CA LEU A 17 5.04 -2.83 -12.34
C LEU A 17 4.30 -3.70 -13.34
N SER A 18 3.19 -3.23 -13.88
CA SER A 18 2.45 -3.97 -14.91
C SER A 18 3.26 -4.13 -16.19
N GLU A 19 4.07 -3.13 -16.54
CA GLU A 19 4.95 -3.21 -17.70
C GLU A 19 6.17 -4.10 -17.46
N LYS A 20 6.78 -3.97 -16.28
CA LYS A 20 8.05 -4.65 -15.95
C LYS A 20 7.85 -6.04 -15.34
N GLY A 21 6.70 -6.29 -14.74
CA GLY A 21 6.48 -7.44 -13.88
C GLY A 21 7.05 -7.20 -12.49
N VAL A 22 6.53 -7.92 -11.50
CA VAL A 22 7.05 -7.87 -10.13
C VAL A 22 8.23 -8.83 -10.03
N PRO A 23 9.45 -8.36 -9.69
CA PRO A 23 10.61 -9.24 -9.59
C PRO A 23 10.41 -10.31 -8.50
N ALA A 24 11.09 -11.45 -8.64
CA ALA A 24 10.93 -12.62 -7.76
C ALA A 24 11.24 -12.30 -6.30
N ASP A 25 12.29 -11.52 -6.04
CA ASP A 25 12.67 -11.17 -4.66
C ASP A 25 11.61 -10.29 -4.01
N GLU A 26 11.08 -9.32 -4.73
CA GLU A 26 10.03 -8.43 -4.26
C GLU A 26 8.72 -9.19 -4.05
N ARG A 27 8.42 -10.17 -4.89
CA ARG A 27 7.25 -11.04 -4.69
C ARG A 27 7.30 -11.72 -3.32
N ARG A 28 8.44 -12.27 -2.96
CA ARG A 28 8.62 -12.91 -1.65
C ARG A 28 8.43 -11.93 -0.52
N GLN A 29 8.97 -10.72 -0.66
CA GLN A 29 8.83 -9.68 0.36
C GLN A 29 7.38 -9.24 0.53
N PHE A 30 6.63 -9.07 -0.56
CA PHE A 30 5.20 -8.78 -0.50
C PHE A 30 4.44 -9.88 0.25
N GLU A 31 4.70 -11.13 -0.09
CA GLU A 31 4.02 -12.27 0.52
C GLU A 31 4.32 -12.38 2.01
N GLU A 32 5.56 -12.13 2.41
CA GLU A 32 5.95 -12.11 3.83
C GLU A 32 5.26 -10.98 4.59
N ILE A 33 5.25 -9.77 4.01
CA ILE A 33 4.60 -8.62 4.64
C ILE A 33 3.11 -8.89 4.81
N LEU A 34 2.44 -9.36 3.77
CA LEU A 34 1.01 -9.64 3.81
C LEU A 34 0.67 -10.72 4.85
N ALA A 35 1.46 -11.78 4.90
CA ALA A 35 1.26 -12.85 5.87
C ALA A 35 1.43 -12.35 7.31
N THR A 36 2.45 -11.53 7.55
CA THR A 36 2.71 -10.96 8.87
C THR A 36 1.61 -9.98 9.29
N MET A 37 1.08 -9.21 8.35
CA MET A 37 -0.01 -8.27 8.61
C MET A 37 -1.29 -8.97 9.11
N GLU A 38 -1.56 -10.19 8.67
CA GLU A 38 -2.76 -10.93 9.08
C GLU A 38 -2.81 -11.17 10.59
N SER A 39 -1.67 -11.37 11.23
CA SER A 39 -1.57 -11.65 12.65
C SER A 39 -1.00 -10.49 13.47
N ALA A 40 -0.78 -9.34 12.86
CA ALA A 40 -0.16 -8.19 13.52
C ALA A 40 -1.10 -7.54 14.53
N ASP A 41 -0.54 -7.11 15.66
CA ASP A 41 -1.27 -6.32 16.65
C ASP A 41 -1.21 -4.82 16.29
N GLU A 42 -1.88 -4.00 17.10
CA GLU A 42 -1.94 -2.55 16.88
C GLU A 42 -0.58 -1.86 16.93
N LYS A 43 0.40 -2.47 17.60
CA LYS A 43 1.73 -1.89 17.74
C LYS A 43 2.59 -2.13 16.51
N THR A 44 2.47 -3.29 15.90
CA THR A 44 3.29 -3.69 14.76
C THR A 44 2.67 -3.35 13.41
N LEU A 45 1.35 -3.24 13.36
CA LEU A 45 0.62 -3.00 12.11
C LEU A 45 1.05 -1.71 11.39
N PRO A 46 1.27 -0.56 12.07
CA PRO A 46 1.69 0.65 11.35
C PRO A 46 2.96 0.50 10.54
N ALA A 47 3.97 -0.18 11.10
CA ALA A 47 5.23 -0.41 10.39
C ALA A 47 5.04 -1.33 9.19
N LEU A 48 4.23 -2.37 9.35
CA LEU A 48 3.94 -3.31 8.26
C LEU A 48 3.14 -2.65 7.14
N ASP A 49 2.18 -1.81 7.50
CA ASP A 49 1.40 -1.05 6.52
C ASP A 49 2.32 -0.14 5.71
N ARG A 50 3.20 0.58 6.38
CA ARG A 50 4.21 1.39 5.71
C ARG A 50 5.08 0.53 4.79
N ASP A 51 5.55 -0.61 5.28
CA ASP A 51 6.42 -1.49 4.51
C ASP A 51 5.75 -2.00 3.24
N PHE A 52 4.46 -2.34 3.31
CA PHE A 52 3.72 -2.77 2.13
C PHE A 52 3.68 -1.67 1.07
N HIS A 53 3.29 -0.47 1.46
CA HIS A 53 3.15 0.66 0.53
C HIS A 53 4.49 1.12 -0.03
N THR A 54 5.55 1.12 0.79
CA THR A 54 6.88 1.46 0.29
C THR A 54 7.42 0.39 -0.66
N MET A 55 7.06 -0.86 -0.43
CA MET A 55 7.49 -1.95 -1.32
C MET A 55 6.93 -1.79 -2.73
N LEU A 56 5.70 -1.26 -2.88
CA LEU A 56 5.14 -0.96 -4.19
C LEU A 56 6.06 -0.02 -4.98
N LEU A 57 6.57 1.00 -4.32
CA LEU A 57 7.44 1.98 -4.96
C LEU A 57 8.83 1.42 -5.23
N ARG A 58 9.39 0.69 -4.27
CA ARG A 58 10.72 0.08 -4.40
C ARG A 58 10.76 -0.96 -5.51
N ALA A 59 9.70 -1.75 -5.63
CA ALA A 59 9.63 -2.81 -6.63
C ALA A 59 9.69 -2.27 -8.07
N THR A 60 9.29 -1.01 -8.29
CA THR A 60 9.36 -0.39 -9.61
C THR A 60 10.80 -0.19 -10.10
N GLY A 61 11.77 -0.18 -9.18
CA GLY A 61 13.16 0.15 -9.49
C GLY A 61 13.39 1.63 -9.81
N ASN A 62 12.37 2.47 -9.63
CA ASN A 62 12.49 3.90 -9.89
C ASN A 62 13.02 4.61 -8.64
N SER A 63 14.31 4.97 -8.67
CA SER A 63 14.99 5.58 -7.51
C SER A 63 14.39 6.93 -7.11
N LEU A 64 13.82 7.67 -8.05
CA LEU A 64 13.20 8.96 -7.74
C LEU A 64 11.94 8.76 -6.88
N MET A 65 11.13 7.75 -7.16
CA MET A 65 9.98 7.43 -6.33
C MET A 65 10.39 7.14 -4.90
N VAL A 66 11.44 6.35 -4.71
CA VAL A 66 11.96 6.02 -3.39
C VAL A 66 12.49 7.27 -2.69
N THR A 67 13.21 8.12 -3.41
CA THR A 67 13.74 9.36 -2.85
C THR A 67 12.62 10.30 -2.36
N VAL A 68 11.56 10.46 -3.15
CA VAL A 68 10.40 11.27 -2.77
C VAL A 68 9.75 10.70 -1.52
N LEU A 69 9.57 9.40 -1.47
CA LEU A 69 8.97 8.72 -0.31
C LEU A 69 9.81 8.94 0.95
N ASP A 70 11.12 8.78 0.85
CA ASP A 70 12.03 8.99 1.98
C ASP A 70 11.95 10.44 2.49
N ALA A 71 11.81 11.40 1.58
CA ALA A 71 11.73 12.82 1.93
C ALA A 71 10.48 13.17 2.74
N ILE A 72 9.39 12.41 2.59
CA ILE A 72 8.12 12.66 3.29
C ILE A 72 7.82 11.62 4.36
N ALA A 73 8.81 10.79 4.70
CA ALA A 73 8.61 9.62 5.55
C ALA A 73 7.97 9.95 6.91
N GLU A 74 8.34 11.04 7.55
CA GLU A 74 7.77 11.43 8.85
C GLU A 74 6.29 11.77 8.76
N VAL A 75 5.92 12.56 7.75
CA VAL A 75 4.52 12.94 7.51
C VAL A 75 3.70 11.70 7.19
N TYR A 76 4.25 10.84 6.36
CA TYR A 76 3.65 9.59 5.94
C TYR A 76 3.38 8.68 7.14
N GLN A 77 4.37 8.51 8.03
CA GLN A 77 4.22 7.66 9.20
C GLN A 77 3.18 8.20 10.18
N LYS A 78 3.18 9.49 10.43
CA LYS A 78 2.17 10.12 11.29
C LYS A 78 0.76 9.92 10.74
N TRP A 79 0.61 10.03 9.44
CA TRP A 79 -0.67 9.83 8.77
C TRP A 79 -1.14 8.38 8.92
N ILE A 80 -0.25 7.40 8.73
CA ILE A 80 -0.57 5.98 8.93
C ILE A 80 -1.02 5.73 10.36
N ASP A 81 -0.31 6.29 11.33
CA ASP A 81 -0.64 6.12 12.75
C ASP A 81 -2.06 6.65 13.05
N ILE A 82 -2.43 7.78 12.48
CA ILE A 82 -3.77 8.36 12.64
C ILE A 82 -4.82 7.43 12.03
N VAL A 83 -4.59 6.97 10.82
CA VAL A 83 -5.52 6.08 10.12
C VAL A 83 -5.74 4.80 10.92
N ILE A 84 -4.66 4.16 11.36
CA ILE A 84 -4.77 2.89 12.09
C ILE A 84 -5.52 3.06 13.40
N ARG A 85 -5.31 4.16 14.13
CA ARG A 85 -6.05 4.42 15.36
C ARG A 85 -7.56 4.59 15.13
N LYS A 86 -7.95 5.07 13.95
CA LYS A 86 -9.36 5.24 13.59
C LYS A 86 -9.98 4.01 12.96
N THR A 87 -9.17 2.99 12.67
CA THR A 87 -9.61 1.81 11.96
C THR A 87 -10.30 0.82 12.92
N GLY A 88 -11.55 0.50 12.63
CA GLY A 88 -12.28 -0.56 13.32
C GLY A 88 -11.92 -1.93 12.74
N LYS A 89 -12.46 -2.98 13.35
CA LYS A 89 -12.16 -4.35 12.94
C LYS A 89 -12.59 -4.66 11.50
N ASP A 90 -13.79 -4.23 11.13
CA ASP A 90 -14.31 -4.50 9.79
C ASP A 90 -13.51 -3.75 8.73
N GLU A 91 -13.20 -2.47 8.98
CA GLU A 91 -12.38 -1.67 8.07
C GLU A 91 -10.98 -2.23 7.96
N LYS A 92 -10.40 -2.72 9.08
CA LYS A 92 -9.09 -3.38 9.05
C LYS A 92 -9.12 -4.57 8.10
N ASN A 93 -10.13 -5.41 8.19
CA ASN A 93 -10.26 -6.59 7.32
C ASN A 93 -10.40 -6.18 5.85
N ARG A 94 -11.17 -5.13 5.57
CA ARG A 94 -11.32 -4.63 4.21
C ARG A 94 -10.02 -4.04 3.66
N LEU A 95 -9.28 -3.26 4.47
CA LEU A 95 -7.99 -2.72 4.07
C LEU A 95 -6.99 -3.83 3.75
N GLN A 96 -6.97 -4.88 4.58
CA GLN A 96 -6.10 -6.03 4.34
C GLN A 96 -6.47 -6.74 3.04
N ALA A 97 -7.76 -6.90 2.77
CA ALA A 97 -8.22 -7.49 1.51
C ALA A 97 -7.77 -6.66 0.30
N TYR A 98 -7.79 -5.33 0.42
CA TYR A 98 -7.32 -4.44 -0.65
C TYR A 98 -5.81 -4.53 -0.86
N HIS A 99 -5.02 -4.59 0.23
CA HIS A 99 -3.56 -4.81 0.11
C HIS A 99 -3.28 -6.10 -0.65
N LYS A 100 -3.94 -7.18 -0.25
CA LYS A 100 -3.80 -8.49 -0.88
C LYS A 100 -4.23 -8.45 -2.34
N GLY A 101 -5.34 -7.75 -2.62
CA GLY A 101 -5.86 -7.57 -3.97
C GLY A 101 -4.89 -6.82 -4.88
N ILE A 102 -4.26 -5.77 -4.38
CA ILE A 102 -3.27 -5.01 -5.15
C ILE A 102 -2.12 -5.93 -5.56
N TYR A 103 -1.54 -6.65 -4.60
CA TYR A 103 -0.43 -7.56 -4.89
C TYR A 103 -0.83 -8.67 -5.85
N THR A 104 -1.94 -9.36 -5.59
CA THR A 104 -2.40 -10.47 -6.41
C THR A 104 -2.66 -10.03 -7.84
N SER A 105 -3.29 -8.87 -8.02
CA SER A 105 -3.56 -8.32 -9.35
C SER A 105 -2.27 -7.99 -10.10
N LEU A 106 -1.28 -7.43 -9.41
CA LEU A 106 0.02 -7.16 -10.02
C LEU A 106 0.75 -8.44 -10.40
N ALA A 107 0.69 -9.46 -9.53
CA ALA A 107 1.33 -10.75 -9.80
C ALA A 107 0.68 -11.47 -10.99
N GLU A 108 -0.61 -11.24 -11.22
CA GLU A 108 -1.36 -11.82 -12.34
C GLU A 108 -1.37 -10.91 -13.58
N ALA A 109 -0.67 -9.78 -13.53
CA ALA A 109 -0.60 -8.79 -14.60
C ALA A 109 -1.97 -8.20 -14.97
N ASP A 110 -2.87 -8.11 -14.00
CA ASP A 110 -4.19 -7.46 -14.17
C ASP A 110 -4.11 -6.02 -13.70
N THR A 111 -3.67 -5.14 -14.59
CA THR A 111 -3.43 -3.72 -14.28
C THR A 111 -4.69 -3.00 -13.83
N ASP A 112 -5.78 -3.16 -14.58
CA ASP A 112 -7.02 -2.45 -14.27
C ASP A 112 -7.55 -2.83 -12.89
N LEU A 113 -7.45 -4.10 -12.53
CA LEU A 113 -7.89 -4.56 -11.22
C LEU A 113 -6.98 -4.02 -10.11
N ALA A 114 -5.66 -3.97 -10.34
CA ALA A 114 -4.73 -3.40 -9.38
C ALA A 114 -5.05 -1.92 -9.11
N LEU A 115 -5.30 -1.14 -10.15
CA LEU A 115 -5.66 0.27 -10.01
C LEU A 115 -6.98 0.45 -9.25
N ARG A 116 -7.94 -0.42 -9.50
CA ARG A 116 -9.22 -0.40 -8.79
C ARG A 116 -9.05 -0.68 -7.30
N PHE A 117 -8.23 -1.66 -6.94
CA PHE A 117 -7.94 -1.94 -5.53
C PHE A 117 -7.23 -0.78 -4.84
N VAL A 118 -6.34 -0.08 -5.54
CA VAL A 118 -5.73 1.13 -4.98
C VAL A 118 -6.80 2.18 -4.70
N ASP A 119 -7.70 2.41 -5.64
CA ASP A 119 -8.80 3.37 -5.44
C ASP A 119 -9.70 2.95 -4.27
N ASP A 120 -10.10 1.69 -4.21
CA ASP A 120 -10.95 1.18 -3.14
C ASP A 120 -10.28 1.35 -1.77
N HIS A 121 -8.99 1.09 -1.69
CA HIS A 121 -8.21 1.26 -0.47
C HIS A 121 -8.26 2.70 0.03
N TYR A 122 -7.98 3.66 -0.84
CA TYR A 122 -7.97 5.07 -0.45
C TYR A 122 -9.36 5.66 -0.28
N ASP A 123 -10.35 5.17 -1.03
CA ASP A 123 -11.75 5.57 -0.83
C ASP A 123 -12.22 5.17 0.58
N LEU A 124 -11.88 3.96 1.03
CA LEU A 124 -12.23 3.53 2.39
C LEU A 124 -11.56 4.40 3.44
N ILE A 125 -10.30 4.73 3.25
CA ILE A 125 -9.58 5.61 4.19
C ILE A 125 -10.22 6.99 4.26
N GLU A 126 -10.60 7.55 3.11
CA GLU A 126 -11.28 8.85 3.08
C GLU A 126 -12.62 8.80 3.82
N GLU A 127 -13.39 7.71 3.64
CA GLU A 127 -14.62 7.51 4.41
C GLU A 127 -14.36 7.48 5.92
N MET A 128 -13.34 6.72 6.34
CA MET A 128 -13.00 6.60 7.77
C MET A 128 -12.56 7.92 8.39
N LEU A 129 -11.88 8.75 7.63
CA LEU A 129 -11.41 10.05 8.10
C LEU A 129 -12.47 11.15 7.95
N GLU A 130 -13.58 10.86 7.35
CA GLU A 130 -14.67 11.81 7.07
C GLU A 130 -14.20 13.03 6.27
N LEU A 131 -13.48 12.75 5.25
CA LEU A 131 -12.94 13.80 4.38
C LEU A 131 -13.95 14.37 3.39
#